data_6cfed03919c814372b56e48886898d56
#
_entry.id   6cfed03919c814372b56e48886898d56
#
_cell.length_a   1.000
_cell.length_b   1.000
_cell.length_c   1.000
_cell.angle_alpha   90.00
_cell.angle_beta   90.00
_cell.angle_gamma   90.00
#
_symmetry.space_group_name_H-M   'P 1'
#
loop_
_entity.id
_entity.type
_entity.pdbx_description
1 polymer ?
#
loop_
_entity_poly.entity_id
_entity_poly.type
_entity_poly.pdbx_seq_one_letter_code
_entity_poly.pdbx_strand_id
1 'polypeptide(L)'
;MTNIVEEQVVTVLRDIYDPELPVNIYDLGLIYFVNVKESISNENEFFVNVEMTVTSPNCPAIETLPQDIIDGVEKLDNVLKCDVEVTFDPPWDKSFMSEEAKLELGFL
;
A
#
# COMPACT_ATOMS: atom_id res chain seq x y z
N MET A 1 -1.18 2.47 19.92
CA MET A 1 -1.69 3.52 19.00
C MET A 1 -1.19 3.34 17.59
N THR A 2 0.12 3.15 17.38
CA THR A 2 0.64 2.91 16.02
C THR A 2 0.02 1.68 15.36
N ASN A 3 -0.26 0.63 16.13
CA ASN A 3 -0.88 -0.59 15.58
C ASN A 3 -2.28 -0.34 15.00
N ILE A 4 -3.04 0.54 15.63
CA ILE A 4 -4.39 0.88 15.15
C ILE A 4 -4.30 1.67 13.85
N VAL A 5 -3.38 2.62 13.78
CA VAL A 5 -3.17 3.41 12.56
C VAL A 5 -2.68 2.51 11.43
N GLU A 6 -1.76 1.59 11.73
CA GLU A 6 -1.25 0.63 10.75
C GLU A 6 -2.38 -0.22 10.18
N GLU A 7 -3.30 -0.69 11.02
CA GLU A 7 -4.47 -1.45 10.56
C GLU A 7 -5.38 -0.61 9.68
N GLN A 8 -5.57 0.66 10.03
CA GLN A 8 -6.36 1.59 9.21
C GLN A 8 -5.72 1.81 7.84
N VAL A 9 -4.40 1.94 7.81
CA VAL A 9 -3.66 2.09 6.55
C VAL A 9 -3.85 0.85 5.68
N VAL A 10 -3.70 -0.33 6.25
CA VAL A 10 -3.90 -1.59 5.53
C VAL A 10 -5.31 -1.66 4.95
N THR A 11 -6.32 -1.24 5.72
CA THR A 11 -7.70 -1.22 5.24
C THR A 11 -7.85 -0.31 4.02
N VAL A 12 -7.20 0.85 4.04
CA VAL A 12 -7.20 1.77 2.88
C VAL A 12 -6.54 1.09 1.68
N LEU A 13 -5.39 0.44 1.89
CA LEU A 13 -4.68 -0.23 0.80
C LEU A 13 -5.49 -1.36 0.18
N ARG A 14 -6.30 -2.05 0.97
CA ARG A 14 -7.17 -3.10 0.46
C ARG A 14 -8.34 -2.59 -0.36
N ASP A 15 -8.60 -1.29 -0.32
CA ASP A 15 -9.64 -0.67 -1.14
C ASP A 15 -9.09 -0.08 -2.43
N ILE A 16 -7.78 -0.14 -2.65
CA ILE A 16 -7.15 0.36 -3.86
C ILE A 16 -6.82 -0.82 -4.77
N TYR A 17 -7.28 -0.75 -6.01
CA TYR A 17 -7.12 -1.83 -6.97
C TYR A 17 -6.12 -1.46 -8.05
N ASP A 18 -5.35 -2.46 -8.49
CA ASP A 18 -4.50 -2.31 -9.66
C ASP A 18 -5.41 -2.09 -10.89
N PRO A 19 -5.08 -1.15 -11.77
CA PRO A 19 -5.94 -0.89 -12.93
C PRO A 19 -6.00 -2.03 -13.93
N GLU A 20 -5.06 -2.96 -13.88
CA GLU A 20 -4.99 -4.07 -14.82
C GLU A 20 -5.47 -5.40 -14.25
N LEU A 21 -5.56 -5.53 -12.93
CA LEU A 21 -5.92 -6.78 -12.27
C LEU A 21 -7.09 -6.55 -11.29
N PRO A 22 -8.04 -7.48 -11.23
CA PRO A 22 -9.22 -7.32 -10.36
C PRO A 22 -8.94 -7.68 -8.89
N VAL A 23 -7.79 -7.29 -8.39
CA VAL A 23 -7.37 -7.57 -7.02
C VAL A 23 -6.75 -6.31 -6.43
N ASN A 24 -6.99 -6.09 -5.13
CA ASN A 24 -6.43 -4.92 -4.46
C ASN A 24 -4.91 -5.04 -4.34
N ILE A 25 -4.25 -3.89 -4.21
CA ILE A 25 -2.79 -3.81 -4.23
C ILE A 25 -2.14 -4.48 -3.02
N TYR A 26 -2.83 -4.54 -1.89
CA TYR A 26 -2.29 -5.18 -0.70
C TYR A 26 -2.19 -6.69 -0.89
N ASP A 27 -3.28 -7.31 -1.35
CA ASP A 27 -3.32 -8.76 -1.57
C ASP A 27 -2.47 -9.18 -2.79
N LEU A 28 -2.25 -8.28 -3.74
CA LEU A 28 -1.32 -8.54 -4.84
C LEU A 28 0.13 -8.65 -4.38
N GLY A 29 0.43 -8.17 -3.16
CA GLY A 29 1.81 -8.19 -2.68
C GLY A 29 2.64 -7.02 -3.20
N LEU A 30 1.99 -5.94 -3.61
CA LEU A 30 2.68 -4.75 -4.09
C LEU A 30 3.19 -3.87 -2.96
N ILE A 31 2.70 -4.07 -1.74
CA ILE A 31 3.10 -3.28 -0.59
C ILE A 31 4.18 -4.04 0.17
N TYR A 32 5.39 -3.52 0.16
CA TYR A 32 6.52 -4.17 0.82
C TYR A 32 6.67 -3.75 2.26
N PHE A 33 6.31 -2.53 2.57
CA PHE A 33 6.55 -2.00 3.90
C PHE A 33 5.57 -0.87 4.23
N VAL A 34 5.05 -0.89 5.44
CA VAL A 34 4.25 0.20 6.00
C VAL A 34 4.88 0.60 7.31
N ASN A 35 5.34 1.83 7.40
CA ASN A 35 5.95 2.37 8.61
C ASN A 35 5.09 3.51 9.12
N VAL A 36 4.72 3.45 10.40
CA VAL A 36 3.90 4.47 11.05
C VAL A 36 4.71 5.06 12.18
N LYS A 37 4.91 6.38 12.15
CA LYS A 37 5.63 7.11 13.19
C LYS A 37 4.73 8.13 13.83
N GLU A 38 4.72 8.16 15.15
CA GLU A 38 4.00 9.18 15.90
C GLU A 38 4.72 10.52 15.77
N SER A 39 3.94 11.59 15.62
CA SER A 39 4.49 12.94 15.55
C SER A 39 5.11 13.34 16.90
N ILE A 40 6.26 14.01 16.85
CA ILE A 40 6.92 14.52 18.04
C ILE A 40 6.09 15.60 18.71
N SER A 41 5.34 16.36 17.93
CA SER A 41 4.57 17.50 18.39
C SER A 41 3.19 17.15 18.94
N ASN A 42 2.64 16.01 18.53
CA ASN A 42 1.25 15.66 18.81
C ASN A 42 1.09 14.15 18.95
N GLU A 43 0.57 13.72 20.11
CA GLU A 43 0.44 12.31 20.44
C GLU A 43 -0.55 11.54 19.55
N ASN A 44 -1.50 12.22 18.94
CA ASN A 44 -2.53 11.57 18.13
C ASN A 44 -2.35 11.81 16.64
N GLU A 45 -1.18 12.26 16.23
CA GLU A 45 -0.88 12.50 14.82
C GLU A 45 0.29 11.65 14.37
N PHE A 46 0.18 11.12 13.16
CA PHE A 46 1.13 10.13 12.67
C PHE A 46 1.60 10.47 11.26
N PHE A 47 2.84 10.09 10.98
CA PHE A 47 3.41 10.09 9.65
C PHE A 47 3.43 8.65 9.15
N VAL A 48 3.01 8.44 7.91
CA VAL A 48 2.98 7.11 7.30
C VAL A 48 3.92 7.09 6.10
N ASN A 49 4.74 6.06 6.03
CA ASN A 49 5.65 5.84 4.91
C ASN A 49 5.36 4.45 4.35
N VAL A 50 5.06 4.39 3.06
CA VAL A 50 4.74 3.14 2.37
C VAL A 50 5.81 2.88 1.32
N GLU A 51 6.39 1.69 1.33
CA GLU A 51 7.26 1.23 0.27
C GLU A 51 6.51 0.20 -0.56
N MET A 52 6.45 0.41 -1.85
CA MET A 52 5.68 -0.44 -2.74
C MET A 52 6.42 -0.73 -4.03
N THR A 53 5.89 -1.68 -4.78
CA THR A 53 6.35 -1.95 -6.13
C THR A 53 5.15 -2.02 -7.09
N VAL A 54 5.43 -2.19 -8.35
CA VAL A 54 4.42 -2.50 -9.37
C VAL A 54 4.82 -3.79 -10.06
N THR A 55 3.88 -4.41 -10.78
CA THR A 55 4.13 -5.73 -11.39
C THR A 55 5.16 -5.68 -12.50
N SER A 56 5.38 -4.51 -13.09
CA SER A 56 6.34 -4.32 -14.17
C SER A 56 6.78 -2.85 -14.20
N PRO A 57 8.06 -2.56 -14.54
CA PRO A 57 8.51 -1.16 -14.71
C PRO A 57 7.72 -0.38 -15.76
N ASN A 58 7.08 -1.07 -16.68
CA ASN A 58 6.26 -0.46 -17.72
C ASN A 58 4.79 -0.36 -17.38
N CYS A 59 4.40 -0.73 -16.15
CA CYS A 59 3.00 -0.69 -15.72
C CYS A 59 2.53 0.75 -15.53
N PRO A 60 1.41 1.15 -16.15
CA PRO A 60 0.87 2.51 -15.96
C PRO A 60 0.56 2.84 -14.50
N ALA A 61 0.37 1.83 -13.68
CA ALA A 61 0.09 1.99 -12.26
C ALA A 61 1.20 2.75 -11.52
N ILE A 62 2.43 2.73 -12.04
CA ILE A 62 3.54 3.45 -11.40
C ILE A 62 3.28 4.96 -11.33
N GLU A 63 2.45 5.48 -12.21
CA GLU A 63 2.12 6.91 -12.23
C GLU A 63 0.92 7.26 -11.35
N THR A 64 0.02 6.31 -11.12
CA THR A 64 -1.25 6.58 -10.44
C THR A 64 -1.33 6.02 -9.03
N LEU A 65 -0.86 4.80 -8.80
CA LEU A 65 -1.01 4.14 -7.51
C LEU A 65 -0.36 4.89 -6.34
N PRO A 66 0.85 5.44 -6.47
CA PRO A 66 1.44 6.18 -5.35
C PRO A 66 0.56 7.33 -4.88
N GLN A 67 0.00 8.08 -5.81
CA GLN A 67 -0.87 9.21 -5.46
C GLN A 67 -2.20 8.73 -4.87
N ASP A 68 -2.75 7.64 -5.39
CA ASP A 68 -3.97 7.05 -4.84
C ASP A 68 -3.77 6.62 -3.39
N ILE A 69 -2.61 6.05 -3.08
CA ILE A 69 -2.27 5.65 -1.72
C ILE A 69 -2.15 6.88 -0.82
N ILE A 70 -1.43 7.89 -1.26
CA ILE A 70 -1.25 9.13 -0.49
C ILE A 70 -2.63 9.75 -0.21
N ASP A 71 -3.45 9.89 -1.21
CA ASP A 71 -4.76 10.50 -1.06
C ASP A 71 -5.65 9.70 -0.11
N GLY A 72 -5.65 8.38 -0.22
CA GLY A 72 -6.46 7.54 0.64
C GLY A 72 -6.00 7.52 2.08
N VAL A 73 -4.70 7.42 2.31
CA VAL A 73 -4.14 7.35 3.66
C VAL A 73 -4.24 8.70 4.36
N GLU A 74 -4.03 9.79 3.65
CA GLU A 74 -4.11 11.13 4.24
C GLU A 74 -5.54 11.53 4.61
N LYS A 75 -6.54 10.81 4.15
CA LYS A 75 -7.93 11.02 4.59
C LYS A 75 -8.19 10.50 6.00
N LEU A 76 -7.31 9.67 6.52
CA LEU A 76 -7.42 9.20 7.91
C LEU A 76 -7.16 10.37 8.85
N ASP A 77 -8.04 10.54 9.83
CA ASP A 77 -8.02 11.70 10.71
C ASP A 77 -6.69 11.87 11.47
N ASN A 78 -6.05 10.75 11.79
CA ASN A 78 -4.83 10.78 12.60
C ASN A 78 -3.56 10.86 11.76
N VAL A 79 -3.65 10.85 10.44
CA VAL A 79 -2.48 10.89 9.57
C VAL A 79 -2.23 12.32 9.11
N LEU A 80 -1.05 12.84 9.45
CA LEU A 80 -0.61 14.17 9.00
C LEU A 80 -0.11 14.14 7.58
N LYS A 81 0.66 13.11 7.25
CA LYS A 81 1.30 13.01 5.95
C LYS A 81 1.59 11.56 5.61
N CYS A 82 1.44 11.22 4.36
CA CYS A 82 1.81 9.92 3.82
C CYS A 82 2.81 10.12 2.68
N ASP A 83 3.93 9.41 2.76
CA ASP A 83 4.92 9.34 1.69
C ASP A 83 4.93 7.94 1.11
N VAL A 84 5.08 7.83 -0.21
CA VAL A 84 5.15 6.54 -0.89
C VAL A 84 6.41 6.49 -1.75
N GLU A 85 7.17 5.40 -1.58
CA GLU A 85 8.34 5.13 -2.41
C GLU A 85 8.08 3.89 -3.25
N VAL A 86 8.43 3.95 -4.53
CA VAL A 86 8.35 2.81 -5.43
C VAL A 86 9.74 2.21 -5.58
N THR A 87 9.86 0.90 -5.36
CA THR A 87 11.11 0.17 -5.50
C THR A 87 10.90 -1.02 -6.42
N PHE A 88 11.98 -1.46 -7.07
CA PHE A 88 12.00 -2.67 -7.88
C PHE A 88 12.96 -3.72 -7.32
N ASP A 89 13.36 -3.54 -6.06
CA ASP A 89 14.27 -4.47 -5.39
C ASP A 89 13.67 -4.87 -4.03
N PRO A 90 13.23 -6.13 -3.90
CA PRO A 90 13.19 -7.16 -4.93
C PRO A 90 12.11 -6.89 -5.98
N PRO A 91 12.28 -7.44 -7.21
CA PRO A 91 11.21 -7.33 -8.20
C PRO A 91 10.00 -8.14 -7.75
N TRP A 92 8.82 -7.67 -8.12
CA TRP A 92 7.58 -8.34 -7.75
C TRP A 92 7.53 -9.76 -8.33
N ASP A 93 7.01 -10.69 -7.52
CA ASP A 93 6.84 -12.08 -7.92
C ASP A 93 5.45 -12.56 -7.50
N LYS A 94 4.91 -13.50 -8.25
CA LYS A 94 3.59 -14.08 -7.97
C LYS A 94 3.49 -14.70 -6.58
N SER A 95 4.60 -15.16 -6.04
CA SER A 95 4.62 -15.72 -4.68
C SER A 95 4.31 -14.70 -3.61
N PHE A 96 4.38 -13.41 -3.93
CA PHE A 96 4.07 -12.34 -2.98
C PHE A 96 2.57 -12.14 -2.78
N MET A 97 1.74 -12.69 -3.68
CA MET A 97 0.30 -12.57 -3.56
C MET A 97 -0.24 -13.37 -2.38
N SER A 98 -1.32 -12.86 -1.75
CA SER A 98 -2.06 -13.62 -0.77
C SER A 98 -2.74 -14.82 -1.46
N GLU A 99 -3.17 -15.80 -0.67
CA GLU A 99 -3.91 -16.92 -1.22
C GLU A 99 -5.22 -16.48 -1.89
N GLU A 100 -5.87 -15.48 -1.32
CA GLU A 100 -7.09 -14.92 -1.88
C GLU A 100 -6.85 -14.34 -3.27
N ALA A 101 -5.75 -13.59 -3.43
CA ALA A 101 -5.38 -13.01 -4.71
C ALA A 101 -5.07 -14.09 -5.74
N LYS A 102 -4.33 -15.11 -5.33
CA LYS A 102 -3.99 -16.22 -6.22
C LYS A 102 -5.25 -16.96 -6.70
N LEU A 103 -6.19 -17.18 -5.78
CA LEU A 103 -7.45 -17.83 -6.12
C LEU A 103 -8.26 -16.97 -7.09
N GLU A 104 -8.37 -15.68 -6.83
CA GLU A 104 -9.10 -14.75 -7.68
C GLU A 104 -8.55 -14.70 -9.10
N LEU A 105 -7.24 -14.80 -9.24
CA LEU A 105 -6.56 -14.73 -10.54
C LEU A 105 -6.34 -16.10 -11.19
N GLY A 106 -6.78 -17.17 -10.53
CA GLY A 106 -6.69 -18.51 -11.11
C GLY A 106 -5.33 -19.19 -10.98
N PHE A 107 -4.53 -18.77 -9.98
CA PHE A 107 -3.21 -19.39 -9.74
C PHE A 107 -3.23 -20.49 -8.68
N LEU A 108 -4.38 -20.75 -8.10
CA LEU A 108 -4.55 -21.87 -7.18
C LEU A 108 -5.41 -22.96 -7.78
#